data_4a47c00ea547a626ad352cc12f45f5b2
#
_entry.id   4a47c00ea547a626ad352cc12f45f5b2
#
_cell.length_a   1.000
_cell.length_b   1.000
_cell.length_c   1.000
_cell.angle_alpha   90.00
_cell.angle_beta   90.00
_cell.angle_gamma   90.00
#
_symmetry.space_group_name_H-M   'P 1'
#
loop_
_entity.id
_entity.type
_entity.pdbx_description
1 polymer ?
#
loop_
_entity_poly.entity_id
_entity_poly.type
_entity_poly.pdbx_seq_one_letter_code
_entity_poly.pdbx_strand_id
1 'polypeptide(L)'
;MQSLRHACVRAALAAVFASGGWYGGAAAQDPRSALDLITSAVMQHPITTSSGVARDHFLRGQRELDLARFIDANAHFKEAVAADPDFAFGYLNVANTANSLAEFKSNLALAEQHAAGASEAERLQIQMVRKGFDQDLTGQLALGQQLVQKYPGSPRAWLALAGVQGGLNRNEAARASIAKALALAPRMFVAHTTLGLSYVFGEPRDFTKALEHMQEAERLAPDEPGAHTFLGDVYRAQRNLEKAREEYARGHQLNPRDAILLVKRGHANTLLGNYAAARADYDSAIAVGRANEKAAYAPFRAYVSAYAGEPGAAIDELNRLVASVDGMGVPDPKAAKVAALSNVAVIAIHTRNQPAAEQALKQLGPVLTQQADEAANPAFRRGQDATMAYFDGWWAARRGDYAAAQQQADRIAQLLAPDKNPRKLEPMHQLEGFIALYQGKYGDAATHLRQGNPFDPYIKYQLAVATEGAGNVPQAKQLYREVAEYNFNVVGFALVRKDAQQKAGASTP
;
A
#
# COMPACT_ATOMS: atom_id res chain seq x y z
N MET A 1 -7.79 -3.91 5.18
CA MET A 1 -7.49 -2.95 6.25
C MET A 1 -6.17 -2.19 6.09
N GLN A 2 -5.12 -2.75 5.50
CA GLN A 2 -3.99 -1.93 5.02
C GLN A 2 -4.43 -0.84 4.03
N SER A 3 -5.50 -1.04 3.27
CA SER A 3 -6.03 -0.07 2.31
C SER A 3 -6.61 1.21 2.93
N LEU A 4 -7.17 1.16 4.12
CA LEU A 4 -7.70 2.34 4.82
C LEU A 4 -6.61 3.25 5.39
N ARG A 5 -5.44 2.70 5.71
CA ARG A 5 -4.33 3.42 6.37
C ARG A 5 -3.39 4.11 5.40
N HIS A 6 -3.20 3.54 4.21
CA HIS A 6 -2.35 4.15 3.19
C HIS A 6 -3.13 5.15 2.33
N ALA A 7 -4.47 5.12 2.37
CA ALA A 7 -5.31 5.97 1.54
C ALA A 7 -5.22 7.45 1.89
N CYS A 8 -5.03 7.82 3.16
CA CYS A 8 -5.08 9.23 3.56
C CYS A 8 -3.79 10.00 3.30
N VAL A 9 -2.63 9.34 3.35
CA VAL A 9 -1.33 10.00 3.12
C VAL A 9 -0.77 9.70 1.72
N ARG A 10 -1.31 8.68 1.03
CA ARG A 10 -0.79 8.17 -0.25
C ARG A 10 -1.83 8.01 -1.35
N ALA A 11 -3.03 8.53 -1.18
CA ALA A 11 -4.13 8.37 -2.13
C ALA A 11 -3.84 8.89 -3.56
N ALA A 12 -2.86 9.76 -3.74
CA ALA A 12 -2.48 10.27 -5.06
C ALA A 12 -1.47 9.38 -5.81
N LEU A 13 -0.71 8.54 -5.10
CA LEU A 13 0.30 7.63 -5.68
C LEU A 13 0.06 6.16 -5.29
N ALA A 14 -0.72 5.90 -4.25
CA ALA A 14 -0.87 4.59 -3.62
C ALA A 14 -1.70 3.57 -4.41
N ALA A 15 -2.38 3.97 -5.45
CA ALA A 15 -3.22 3.05 -6.22
C ALA A 15 -2.42 1.98 -6.97
N VAL A 16 -1.12 2.19 -7.21
CA VAL A 16 -0.25 1.24 -7.87
C VAL A 16 0.70 0.54 -6.90
N PHE A 17 0.91 1.11 -5.70
CA PHE A 17 1.91 0.64 -4.73
C PHE A 17 1.32 0.09 -3.41
N ALA A 18 0.02 -0.16 -3.34
CA ALA A 18 -0.68 -0.59 -2.12
C ALA A 18 -0.21 -1.94 -1.51
N SER A 19 0.81 -2.56 -2.05
CA SER A 19 1.35 -3.84 -1.57
C SER A 19 2.86 -3.93 -1.55
N GLY A 20 3.56 -2.87 -1.90
CA GLY A 20 5.02 -2.85 -1.93
C GLY A 20 5.58 -1.95 -0.83
N GLY A 21 6.47 -2.50 -0.02
CA GLY A 21 7.19 -1.78 1.01
C GLY A 21 7.95 -0.56 0.48
N TRP A 22 8.30 0.30 1.37
CA TRP A 22 9.07 1.51 1.21
C TRP A 22 10.46 1.23 0.62
N TYR A 23 10.85 2.01 -0.37
CA TYR A 23 12.19 1.92 -0.96
C TYR A 23 13.06 3.07 -0.45
N GLY A 24 14.24 2.78 0.00
CA GLY A 24 15.25 3.75 0.35
C GLY A 24 16.64 3.20 0.10
N GLY A 25 17.46 3.92 -0.63
CA GLY A 25 18.86 3.60 -0.84
C GLY A 25 19.61 4.82 -1.34
N ALA A 26 20.63 5.27 -0.59
CA ALA A 26 21.49 6.34 -1.02
C ALA A 26 22.67 5.76 -1.81
N ALA A 27 22.83 6.16 -3.06
CA ALA A 27 24.10 6.09 -3.75
C ALA A 27 24.33 7.43 -4.47
N ALA A 28 25.37 8.13 -4.08
CA ALA A 28 25.88 9.25 -4.85
C ALA A 28 26.47 8.71 -6.14
N GLN A 29 25.84 8.98 -7.28
CA GLN A 29 26.38 8.69 -8.61
C GLN A 29 26.24 9.91 -9.51
N ASP A 30 27.10 9.94 -10.55
CA ASP A 30 27.24 10.96 -11.58
C ASP A 30 25.89 11.61 -11.99
N PRO A 31 25.74 12.95 -11.91
CA PRO A 31 24.51 13.67 -12.17
C PRO A 31 24.00 13.62 -13.63
N ARG A 32 24.60 12.87 -14.50
CA ARG A 32 24.26 12.80 -15.94
C ARG A 32 23.94 11.41 -16.44
N SER A 33 23.31 10.55 -15.63
CA SER A 33 22.88 9.24 -16.11
C SER A 33 21.85 9.37 -17.24
N ALA A 34 21.77 8.37 -18.11
CA ALA A 34 20.75 8.32 -19.16
C ALA A 34 19.32 8.47 -18.61
N LEU A 35 19.11 8.09 -17.35
CA LEU A 35 17.85 8.21 -16.63
C LEU A 35 17.51 9.67 -16.29
N ASP A 36 18.50 10.54 -15.97
CA ASP A 36 18.27 11.96 -15.72
C ASP A 36 17.79 12.69 -16.96
N LEU A 37 18.35 12.35 -18.11
CA LEU A 37 17.92 12.89 -19.40
C LEU A 37 16.51 12.45 -19.77
N ILE A 38 16.14 11.20 -19.46
CA ILE A 38 14.79 10.68 -19.69
C ILE A 38 13.77 11.34 -18.77
N THR A 39 14.10 11.50 -17.48
CA THR A 39 13.20 12.13 -16.50
C THR A 39 12.95 13.60 -16.83
N SER A 40 13.97 14.35 -17.18
CA SER A 40 13.84 15.77 -17.55
C SER A 40 13.07 15.97 -18.85
N ALA A 41 13.28 15.11 -19.85
CA ALA A 41 12.60 15.17 -21.15
C ALA A 41 11.09 14.84 -21.07
N VAL A 42 10.66 14.12 -20.05
CA VAL A 42 9.26 13.65 -19.86
C VAL A 42 8.40 14.66 -19.09
N MET A 43 9.00 15.73 -18.53
CA MET A 43 8.26 16.81 -17.85
C MET A 43 7.69 17.79 -18.90
N GLN A 44 6.55 17.43 -19.50
CA GLN A 44 5.93 18.22 -20.57
C GLN A 44 4.91 19.27 -20.09
N HIS A 45 4.72 19.49 -18.79
CA HIS A 45 4.05 20.68 -18.28
C HIS A 45 5.05 21.57 -17.55
N PRO A 46 4.90 22.89 -17.61
CA PRO A 46 5.83 23.81 -16.99
C PRO A 46 5.95 23.55 -15.48
N ILE A 47 7.17 23.46 -14.99
CA ILE A 47 7.46 23.53 -13.56
C ILE A 47 7.53 25.01 -13.19
N THR A 48 6.63 25.47 -12.33
CA THR A 48 6.48 26.90 -12.01
C THR A 48 7.43 27.31 -10.89
N THR A 49 8.70 27.35 -11.20
CA THR A 49 9.74 28.00 -10.36
C THR A 49 10.69 28.78 -11.26
N SER A 50 11.05 29.98 -10.83
CA SER A 50 12.11 30.80 -11.46
C SER A 50 13.51 30.43 -10.98
N SER A 51 13.63 29.72 -9.86
CA SER A 51 14.89 29.27 -9.27
C SER A 51 15.44 28.05 -10.02
N GLY A 52 16.61 28.21 -10.66
CA GLY A 52 17.33 27.10 -11.28
C GLY A 52 17.70 26.00 -10.26
N VAL A 53 18.11 26.43 -9.04
CA VAL A 53 18.47 25.51 -7.94
C VAL A 53 17.24 24.69 -7.49
N ALA A 54 16.09 25.35 -7.31
CA ALA A 54 14.86 24.67 -6.95
C ALA A 54 14.43 23.65 -8.02
N ARG A 55 14.55 24.03 -9.29
CA ARG A 55 14.26 23.15 -10.43
C ARG A 55 15.16 21.92 -10.44
N ASP A 56 16.47 22.07 -10.23
CA ASP A 56 17.42 20.96 -10.23
C ASP A 56 17.11 19.98 -9.10
N HIS A 57 16.88 20.48 -7.89
CA HIS A 57 16.47 19.61 -6.76
C HIS A 57 15.12 18.94 -7.03
N PHE A 58 14.15 19.64 -7.60
CA PHE A 58 12.86 19.06 -7.94
C PHE A 58 13.00 17.90 -8.95
N LEU A 59 13.81 18.07 -9.99
CA LEU A 59 14.04 17.02 -11.00
C LEU A 59 14.76 15.81 -10.41
N ARG A 60 15.74 16.03 -9.50
CA ARG A 60 16.38 14.94 -8.75
C ARG A 60 15.35 14.20 -7.87
N GLY A 61 14.52 14.94 -7.14
CA GLY A 61 13.45 14.36 -6.34
C GLY A 61 12.46 13.55 -7.18
N GLN A 62 12.13 14.05 -8.38
CA GLN A 62 11.25 13.34 -9.32
C GLN A 62 11.89 12.05 -9.84
N ARG A 63 13.20 12.05 -10.09
CA ARG A 63 13.95 10.84 -10.45
C ARG A 63 13.91 9.80 -9.33
N GLU A 64 14.23 10.19 -8.11
CA GLU A 64 14.18 9.29 -6.95
C GLU A 64 12.76 8.72 -6.74
N LEU A 65 11.74 9.54 -6.97
CA LEU A 65 10.34 9.11 -6.93
C LEU A 65 10.02 8.09 -8.03
N ASP A 66 10.51 8.30 -9.25
CA ASP A 66 10.34 7.35 -10.37
C ASP A 66 11.00 5.99 -10.09
N LEU A 67 12.06 5.99 -9.28
CA LEU A 67 12.75 4.79 -8.78
C LEU A 67 12.12 4.22 -7.49
N ALA A 68 11.00 4.79 -7.04
CA ALA A 68 10.31 4.47 -5.79
C ALA A 68 11.15 4.70 -4.51
N ARG A 69 12.15 5.58 -4.56
CA ARG A 69 13.02 5.98 -3.45
C ARG A 69 12.43 7.18 -2.72
N PHE A 70 11.32 6.97 -2.00
CA PHE A 70 10.49 8.04 -1.42
C PHE A 70 11.23 8.93 -0.42
N ILE A 71 12.16 8.39 0.38
CA ILE A 71 12.89 9.16 1.39
C ILE A 71 13.86 10.12 0.72
N ASP A 72 14.59 9.65 -0.30
CA ASP A 72 15.55 10.47 -1.03
C ASP A 72 14.82 11.50 -1.91
N ALA A 73 13.69 11.11 -2.51
CA ALA A 73 12.80 12.04 -3.20
C ALA A 73 12.31 13.16 -2.27
N ASN A 74 11.85 12.81 -1.05
CA ASN A 74 11.41 13.78 -0.05
C ASN A 74 12.52 14.77 0.33
N ALA A 75 13.75 14.28 0.53
CA ALA A 75 14.89 15.13 0.83
C ALA A 75 15.13 16.17 -0.29
N HIS A 76 15.15 15.71 -1.54
CA HIS A 76 15.34 16.61 -2.69
C HIS A 76 14.18 17.60 -2.88
N PHE A 77 12.93 17.19 -2.66
CA PHE A 77 11.80 18.12 -2.73
C PHE A 77 11.85 19.17 -1.62
N LYS A 78 12.35 18.83 -0.41
CA LYS A 78 12.60 19.80 0.66
C LYS A 78 13.67 20.81 0.28
N GLU A 79 14.76 20.38 -0.34
CA GLU A 79 15.78 21.30 -0.86
C GLU A 79 15.21 22.21 -1.96
N ALA A 80 14.30 21.69 -2.81
CA ALA A 80 13.65 22.49 -3.83
C ALA A 80 12.81 23.62 -3.23
N VAL A 81 11.97 23.35 -2.21
CA VAL A 81 11.16 24.40 -1.56
C VAL A 81 11.97 25.30 -0.64
N ALA A 82 13.10 24.84 -0.15
CA ALA A 82 14.05 25.72 0.57
C ALA A 82 14.71 26.73 -0.37
N ALA A 83 14.99 26.35 -1.63
CA ALA A 83 15.56 27.23 -2.65
C ALA A 83 14.52 28.15 -3.33
N ASP A 84 13.23 27.81 -3.24
CA ASP A 84 12.12 28.64 -3.71
C ASP A 84 10.89 28.41 -2.79
N PRO A 85 10.71 29.28 -1.77
CA PRO A 85 9.59 29.15 -0.83
C PRO A 85 8.19 29.37 -1.44
N ASP A 86 8.08 29.89 -2.66
CA ASP A 86 6.80 30.09 -3.36
C ASP A 86 6.47 28.92 -4.30
N PHE A 87 7.33 27.88 -4.35
CA PHE A 87 7.17 26.75 -5.26
C PHE A 87 6.09 25.78 -4.81
N ALA A 88 4.83 26.07 -5.14
CA ALA A 88 3.64 25.29 -4.77
C ALA A 88 3.75 23.77 -5.13
N PHE A 89 4.24 23.46 -6.33
CA PHE A 89 4.36 22.08 -6.79
C PHE A 89 5.50 21.33 -6.08
N GLY A 90 6.51 22.04 -5.62
CA GLY A 90 7.54 21.51 -4.72
C GLY A 90 6.92 21.02 -3.41
N TYR A 91 6.13 21.87 -2.75
CA TYR A 91 5.41 21.51 -1.52
C TYR A 91 4.45 20.33 -1.72
N LEU A 92 3.73 20.27 -2.85
CA LEU A 92 2.90 19.11 -3.17
C LEU A 92 3.71 17.81 -3.20
N ASN A 93 4.91 17.84 -3.77
CA ASN A 93 5.75 16.65 -3.86
C ASN A 93 6.42 16.30 -2.51
N VAL A 94 6.72 17.28 -1.65
CA VAL A 94 7.07 17.00 -0.24
C VAL A 94 5.89 16.30 0.46
N ALA A 95 4.65 16.79 0.29
CA ALA A 95 3.46 16.15 0.85
C ALA A 95 3.31 14.71 0.33
N ASN A 96 3.40 14.47 -0.98
CA ASN A 96 3.26 13.15 -1.60
C ASN A 96 4.32 12.13 -1.12
N THR A 97 5.48 12.61 -0.68
CA THR A 97 6.58 11.79 -0.18
C THR A 97 6.77 11.87 1.34
N ALA A 98 5.83 12.50 2.04
CA ALA A 98 5.90 12.75 3.47
C ALA A 98 6.06 11.49 4.31
N ASN A 99 6.88 11.59 5.37
CA ASN A 99 7.15 10.49 6.30
C ASN A 99 6.21 10.48 7.52
N SER A 100 5.33 11.49 7.63
CA SER A 100 4.33 11.59 8.69
C SER A 100 3.07 12.30 8.20
N LEU A 101 1.95 12.10 8.90
CA LEU A 101 0.70 12.79 8.62
C LEU A 101 0.85 14.31 8.83
N ALA A 102 1.61 14.73 9.84
CA ALA A 102 1.86 16.14 10.10
C ALA A 102 2.62 16.80 8.94
N GLU A 103 3.68 16.15 8.45
CA GLU A 103 4.45 16.63 7.29
C GLU A 103 3.58 16.68 6.02
N PHE A 104 2.78 15.65 5.75
CA PHE A 104 1.83 15.64 4.64
C PHE A 104 0.89 16.84 4.70
N LYS A 105 0.22 17.02 5.83
CA LYS A 105 -0.78 18.06 6.03
C LYS A 105 -0.20 19.45 5.92
N SER A 106 0.95 19.71 6.56
CA SER A 106 1.59 21.03 6.52
C SER A 106 2.02 21.40 5.10
N ASN A 107 2.60 20.45 4.37
CA ASN A 107 3.07 20.73 3.01
C ASN A 107 1.93 20.79 1.99
N LEU A 108 0.85 20.03 2.18
CA LEU A 108 -0.36 20.21 1.35
C LEU A 108 -0.97 21.60 1.56
N ALA A 109 -1.03 22.10 2.80
CA ALA A 109 -1.51 23.45 3.08
C ALA A 109 -0.62 24.53 2.45
N LEU A 110 0.71 24.38 2.48
CA LEU A 110 1.64 25.27 1.79
C LEU A 110 1.47 25.21 0.27
N ALA A 111 1.29 24.02 -0.31
CA ALA A 111 1.01 23.88 -1.73
C ALA A 111 -0.27 24.63 -2.14
N GLU A 112 -1.32 24.57 -1.33
CA GLU A 112 -2.58 25.29 -1.55
C GLU A 112 -2.40 26.81 -1.38
N GLN A 113 -1.66 27.24 -0.38
CA GLN A 113 -1.36 28.67 -0.11
C GLN A 113 -0.65 29.32 -1.31
N HIS A 114 0.32 28.64 -1.91
CA HIS A 114 1.10 29.15 -3.03
C HIS A 114 0.51 28.79 -4.42
N ALA A 115 -0.66 28.11 -4.45
CA ALA A 115 -1.26 27.63 -5.70
C ALA A 115 -1.61 28.73 -6.70
N ALA A 116 -1.82 29.98 -6.27
CA ALA A 116 -2.12 31.11 -7.16
C ALA A 116 -0.99 31.36 -8.18
N GLY A 117 0.28 31.17 -7.76
CA GLY A 117 1.45 31.32 -8.63
C GLY A 117 1.74 30.08 -9.51
N ALA A 118 1.09 28.96 -9.25
CA ALA A 118 1.31 27.70 -9.94
C ALA A 118 0.62 27.66 -11.33
N SER A 119 1.13 26.83 -12.23
CA SER A 119 0.45 26.50 -13.48
C SER A 119 -0.89 25.82 -13.25
N GLU A 120 -1.77 25.84 -14.25
CA GLU A 120 -3.06 25.17 -14.14
C GLU A 120 -2.91 23.65 -13.92
N ALA A 121 -1.92 23.02 -14.56
CA ALA A 121 -1.63 21.60 -14.36
C ALA A 121 -1.23 21.28 -12.90
N GLU A 122 -0.40 22.14 -12.30
CA GLU A 122 0.02 21.99 -10.91
C GLU A 122 -1.14 22.23 -9.96
N ARG A 123 -1.97 23.26 -10.20
CA ARG A 123 -3.19 23.50 -9.39
C ARG A 123 -4.16 22.33 -9.43
N LEU A 124 -4.38 21.72 -10.59
CA LEU A 124 -5.24 20.53 -10.71
C LEU A 124 -4.69 19.36 -9.88
N GLN A 125 -3.38 19.15 -9.88
CA GLN A 125 -2.75 18.08 -9.09
C GLN A 125 -2.83 18.36 -7.58
N ILE A 126 -2.65 19.61 -7.15
CA ILE A 126 -2.84 20.02 -5.74
C ILE A 126 -4.28 19.72 -5.30
N GLN A 127 -5.26 20.11 -6.13
CA GLN A 127 -6.68 19.82 -5.85
C GLN A 127 -6.98 18.32 -5.83
N MET A 128 -6.36 17.53 -6.73
CA MET A 128 -6.50 16.07 -6.72
C MET A 128 -6.04 15.46 -5.40
N VAL A 129 -4.89 15.90 -4.87
CA VAL A 129 -4.37 15.39 -3.58
C VAL A 129 -5.29 15.80 -2.43
N ARG A 130 -5.79 17.05 -2.42
CA ARG A 130 -6.79 17.52 -1.45
C ARG A 130 -8.06 16.65 -1.48
N LYS A 131 -8.63 16.42 -2.67
CA LYS A 131 -9.82 15.58 -2.83
C LYS A 131 -9.62 14.16 -2.33
N GLY A 132 -8.43 13.58 -2.59
CA GLY A 132 -8.06 12.27 -2.05
C GLY A 132 -8.01 12.24 -0.52
N PHE A 133 -7.40 13.26 0.09
CA PHE A 133 -7.34 13.40 1.55
C PHE A 133 -8.72 13.57 2.18
N ASP A 134 -9.61 14.29 1.51
CA ASP A 134 -11.00 14.50 1.94
C ASP A 134 -11.93 13.32 1.60
N GLN A 135 -11.40 12.19 1.11
CA GLN A 135 -12.15 11.00 0.66
C GLN A 135 -13.18 11.30 -0.45
N ASP A 136 -12.98 12.39 -1.20
CA ASP A 136 -13.75 12.72 -2.40
C ASP A 136 -13.10 12.09 -3.64
N LEU A 137 -13.07 10.76 -3.70
CA LEU A 137 -12.42 10.04 -4.79
C LEU A 137 -13.11 10.23 -6.15
N THR A 138 -14.40 10.56 -6.15
CA THR A 138 -15.13 10.91 -7.37
C THR A 138 -14.66 12.27 -7.90
N GLY A 139 -14.55 13.27 -7.03
CA GLY A 139 -13.99 14.57 -7.38
C GLY A 139 -12.52 14.47 -7.81
N GLN A 140 -11.73 13.64 -7.13
CA GLN A 140 -10.35 13.37 -7.51
C GLN A 140 -10.23 12.80 -8.94
N LEU A 141 -11.09 11.83 -9.28
CA LEU A 141 -11.14 11.24 -10.63
C LEU A 141 -11.53 12.29 -11.70
N ALA A 142 -12.52 13.11 -11.41
CA ALA A 142 -12.95 14.17 -12.34
C ALA A 142 -11.81 15.16 -12.62
N LEU A 143 -11.05 15.56 -11.62
CA LEU A 143 -9.87 16.42 -11.79
C LEU A 143 -8.76 15.74 -12.58
N GLY A 144 -8.51 14.45 -12.37
CA GLY A 144 -7.55 13.68 -13.17
C GLY A 144 -7.96 13.59 -14.65
N GLN A 145 -9.25 13.41 -14.93
CA GLN A 145 -9.79 13.44 -16.29
C GLN A 145 -9.65 14.84 -16.92
N GLN A 146 -9.93 15.90 -16.17
CA GLN A 146 -9.72 17.26 -16.63
C GLN A 146 -8.24 17.54 -16.92
N LEU A 147 -7.33 17.03 -16.11
CA LEU A 147 -5.88 17.19 -16.32
C LEU A 147 -5.43 16.60 -17.65
N VAL A 148 -5.81 15.36 -17.99
CA VAL A 148 -5.44 14.74 -19.27
C VAL A 148 -6.18 15.34 -20.47
N GLN A 149 -7.38 15.87 -20.27
CA GLN A 149 -8.11 16.60 -21.32
C GLN A 149 -7.39 17.88 -21.71
N LYS A 150 -6.85 18.63 -20.74
CA LYS A 150 -6.12 19.88 -20.97
C LYS A 150 -4.67 19.65 -21.40
N TYR A 151 -4.04 18.58 -20.90
CA TYR A 151 -2.64 18.25 -21.17
C TYR A 151 -2.48 16.84 -21.77
N PRO A 152 -3.12 16.55 -22.92
CA PRO A 152 -3.12 15.20 -23.51
C PRO A 152 -1.73 14.72 -23.93
N GLY A 153 -0.79 15.64 -24.17
CA GLY A 153 0.61 15.36 -24.50
C GLY A 153 1.52 15.15 -23.29
N SER A 154 1.00 15.22 -22.06
CA SER A 154 1.81 15.00 -20.84
C SER A 154 1.75 13.55 -20.36
N PRO A 155 2.84 12.77 -20.44
CA PRO A 155 2.88 11.41 -19.89
C PRO A 155 2.57 11.37 -18.40
N ARG A 156 3.04 12.38 -17.64
CA ARG A 156 2.80 12.45 -16.18
C ARG A 156 1.34 12.74 -15.83
N ALA A 157 0.62 13.50 -16.65
CA ALA A 157 -0.81 13.68 -16.46
C ALA A 157 -1.57 12.34 -16.58
N TRP A 158 -1.20 11.52 -17.57
CA TRP A 158 -1.77 10.18 -17.74
C TRP A 158 -1.42 9.24 -16.58
N LEU A 159 -0.19 9.29 -16.05
CA LEU A 159 0.19 8.51 -14.85
C LEU A 159 -0.58 8.98 -13.61
N ALA A 160 -0.77 10.29 -13.43
CA ALA A 160 -1.57 10.81 -12.33
C ALA A 160 -3.03 10.31 -12.38
N LEU A 161 -3.65 10.32 -13.57
CA LEU A 161 -4.99 9.75 -13.77
C LEU A 161 -5.00 8.24 -13.49
N ALA A 162 -4.00 7.51 -13.98
CA ALA A 162 -3.88 6.07 -13.75
C ALA A 162 -3.80 5.73 -12.26
N GLY A 163 -3.07 6.52 -11.48
CA GLY A 163 -2.99 6.38 -10.04
C GLY A 163 -4.37 6.46 -9.36
N VAL A 164 -5.18 7.45 -9.73
CA VAL A 164 -6.55 7.59 -9.19
C VAL A 164 -7.44 6.43 -9.62
N GLN A 165 -7.36 6.03 -10.90
CA GLN A 165 -8.15 4.90 -11.43
C GLN A 165 -7.81 3.59 -10.72
N GLY A 166 -6.52 3.33 -10.47
CA GLY A 166 -6.07 2.17 -9.70
C GLY A 166 -6.60 2.18 -8.25
N GLY A 167 -6.58 3.35 -7.58
CA GLY A 167 -7.15 3.52 -6.23
C GLY A 167 -8.65 3.22 -6.15
N LEU A 168 -9.34 3.40 -7.27
CA LEU A 168 -10.74 3.03 -7.43
C LEU A 168 -10.95 1.58 -7.91
N ASN A 169 -9.89 0.77 -8.01
CA ASN A 169 -9.89 -0.58 -8.60
C ASN A 169 -10.36 -0.62 -10.07
N ARG A 170 -10.24 0.51 -10.80
CA ARG A 170 -10.53 0.59 -12.24
C ARG A 170 -9.28 0.20 -13.03
N ASN A 171 -8.83 -1.04 -12.85
CA ASN A 171 -7.52 -1.50 -13.32
C ASN A 171 -7.34 -1.40 -14.84
N GLU A 172 -8.35 -1.76 -15.63
CA GLU A 172 -8.28 -1.64 -17.09
C GLU A 172 -8.13 -0.17 -17.54
N ALA A 173 -8.90 0.74 -16.94
CA ALA A 173 -8.78 2.17 -17.22
C ALA A 173 -7.40 2.71 -16.81
N ALA A 174 -6.86 2.28 -15.67
CA ALA A 174 -5.52 2.64 -15.22
C ALA A 174 -4.45 2.18 -16.24
N ARG A 175 -4.52 0.92 -16.69
CA ARG A 175 -3.62 0.38 -17.73
C ARG A 175 -3.71 1.15 -19.03
N ALA A 176 -4.93 1.48 -19.47
CA ALA A 176 -5.13 2.29 -20.67
C ALA A 176 -4.50 3.68 -20.53
N SER A 177 -4.60 4.30 -19.36
CA SER A 177 -3.95 5.59 -19.08
C SER A 177 -2.42 5.47 -19.07
N ILE A 178 -1.85 4.41 -18.46
CA ILE A 178 -0.40 4.17 -18.47
C ILE A 178 0.09 3.90 -19.91
N ALA A 179 -0.68 3.14 -20.70
CA ALA A 179 -0.35 2.89 -22.10
C ALA A 179 -0.32 4.20 -22.92
N LYS A 180 -1.19 5.18 -22.61
CA LYS A 180 -1.10 6.54 -23.20
C LYS A 180 0.18 7.26 -22.80
N ALA A 181 0.59 7.14 -21.53
CA ALA A 181 1.87 7.71 -21.07
C ALA A 181 3.06 7.08 -21.82
N LEU A 182 3.07 5.75 -22.00
CA LEU A 182 4.11 5.05 -22.76
C LEU A 182 4.10 5.37 -24.25
N ALA A 183 2.94 5.59 -24.87
CA ALA A 183 2.85 6.03 -26.25
C ALA A 183 3.50 7.42 -26.47
N LEU A 184 3.45 8.29 -25.45
CA LEU A 184 4.07 9.61 -25.46
C LEU A 184 5.56 9.55 -25.06
N ALA A 185 5.94 8.64 -24.19
CA ALA A 185 7.29 8.49 -23.67
C ALA A 185 7.66 6.99 -23.56
N PRO A 186 8.04 6.33 -24.68
CA PRO A 186 8.28 4.88 -24.71
C PRO A 186 9.42 4.38 -23.82
N ARG A 187 10.32 5.26 -23.39
CA ARG A 187 11.47 4.93 -22.51
C ARG A 187 11.25 5.35 -21.06
N MET A 188 10.01 5.63 -20.67
CA MET A 188 9.70 6.07 -19.32
C MET A 188 9.70 4.88 -18.32
N PHE A 189 10.80 4.75 -17.57
CA PHE A 189 11.01 3.66 -16.61
C PHE A 189 9.82 3.47 -15.67
N VAL A 190 9.36 4.55 -15.01
CA VAL A 190 8.24 4.50 -14.07
C VAL A 190 6.93 4.05 -14.73
N ALA A 191 6.71 4.35 -15.99
CA ALA A 191 5.51 3.90 -16.70
C ALA A 191 5.56 2.39 -16.99
N HIS A 192 6.72 1.85 -17.38
CA HIS A 192 6.90 0.40 -17.53
C HIS A 192 6.72 -0.32 -16.20
N THR A 193 7.38 0.12 -15.12
CA THR A 193 7.25 -0.52 -13.81
C THR A 193 5.82 -0.43 -13.28
N THR A 194 5.15 0.71 -13.42
CA THR A 194 3.75 0.91 -13.03
C THR A 194 2.80 -0.01 -13.80
N LEU A 195 2.98 -0.12 -15.13
CA LEU A 195 2.15 -0.99 -15.95
C LEU A 195 2.37 -2.47 -15.62
N GLY A 196 3.61 -2.89 -15.48
CA GLY A 196 3.96 -4.25 -15.07
C GLY A 196 3.37 -4.60 -13.70
N LEU A 197 3.52 -3.73 -12.68
CA LEU A 197 2.91 -3.93 -11.36
C LEU A 197 1.37 -3.98 -11.43
N SER A 198 0.75 -3.21 -12.32
CA SER A 198 -0.70 -3.26 -12.50
C SER A 198 -1.19 -4.62 -13.00
N TYR A 199 -0.38 -5.33 -13.80
CA TYR A 199 -0.68 -6.69 -14.23
C TYR A 199 -0.38 -7.73 -13.16
N VAL A 200 0.52 -7.44 -12.21
CA VAL A 200 0.80 -8.32 -11.07
C VAL A 200 -0.32 -8.26 -10.03
N PHE A 201 -0.82 -7.06 -9.73
CA PHE A 201 -1.65 -6.78 -8.55
C PHE A 201 -3.10 -6.45 -8.86
N GLY A 202 -3.38 -5.94 -10.05
CA GLY A 202 -4.72 -5.61 -10.50
C GLY A 202 -5.37 -6.75 -11.28
N GLU A 203 -6.65 -7.03 -11.01
CA GLU A 203 -7.41 -8.00 -11.81
C GLU A 203 -7.92 -7.35 -13.13
N PRO A 204 -7.99 -8.12 -14.23
CA PRO A 204 -7.42 -9.45 -14.41
C PRO A 204 -5.89 -9.42 -14.42
N ARG A 205 -5.23 -10.40 -13.81
CA ARG A 205 -3.77 -10.51 -13.79
C ARG A 205 -3.24 -11.02 -15.13
N ASP A 206 -2.06 -10.52 -15.53
CA ASP A 206 -1.35 -10.99 -16.72
C ASP A 206 0.16 -10.95 -16.44
N PHE A 207 0.68 -12.06 -15.96
CA PHE A 207 2.10 -12.14 -15.58
C PHE A 207 3.05 -12.12 -16.78
N THR A 208 2.57 -12.47 -17.99
CA THR A 208 3.36 -12.38 -19.21
C THR A 208 3.62 -10.91 -19.55
N LYS A 209 2.57 -10.09 -19.60
CA LYS A 209 2.71 -8.65 -19.81
C LYS A 209 3.48 -7.96 -18.68
N ALA A 210 3.26 -8.42 -17.44
CA ALA A 210 4.05 -7.90 -16.31
C ALA A 210 5.54 -8.11 -16.55
N LEU A 211 5.94 -9.32 -16.95
CA LEU A 211 7.35 -9.66 -17.19
C LEU A 211 7.94 -8.86 -18.36
N GLU A 212 7.21 -8.72 -19.49
CA GLU A 212 7.62 -7.90 -20.64
C GLU A 212 7.97 -6.46 -20.22
N HIS A 213 7.10 -5.83 -19.44
CA HIS A 213 7.33 -4.46 -18.97
C HIS A 213 8.49 -4.35 -17.97
N MET A 214 8.67 -5.33 -17.08
CA MET A 214 9.78 -5.32 -16.13
C MET A 214 11.13 -5.59 -16.81
N GLN A 215 11.18 -6.45 -17.83
CA GLN A 215 12.38 -6.66 -18.64
C GLN A 215 12.74 -5.38 -19.42
N GLU A 216 11.76 -4.66 -19.92
CA GLU A 216 12.04 -3.36 -20.56
C GLU A 216 12.54 -2.33 -19.54
N ALA A 217 12.01 -2.30 -18.32
CA ALA A 217 12.53 -1.45 -17.25
C ALA A 217 13.99 -1.80 -16.89
N GLU A 218 14.34 -3.10 -16.79
CA GLU A 218 15.71 -3.55 -16.59
C GLU A 218 16.62 -3.13 -17.74
N ARG A 219 16.17 -3.29 -19.00
CA ARG A 219 16.93 -2.88 -20.17
C ARG A 219 17.20 -1.36 -20.20
N LEU A 220 16.26 -0.56 -19.69
CA LEU A 220 16.40 0.90 -19.61
C LEU A 220 17.36 1.33 -18.49
N ALA A 221 17.47 0.56 -17.43
CA ALA A 221 18.27 0.86 -16.25
C ALA A 221 18.87 -0.43 -15.63
N PRO A 222 19.86 -1.08 -16.31
CA PRO A 222 20.36 -2.40 -15.92
C PRO A 222 21.15 -2.40 -14.58
N ASP A 223 21.72 -1.27 -14.20
CA ASP A 223 22.46 -1.12 -12.94
C ASP A 223 21.57 -0.61 -11.79
N GLU A 224 20.25 -0.53 -12.03
CA GLU A 224 19.31 -0.01 -11.06
C GLU A 224 18.75 -1.16 -10.19
N PRO A 225 19.04 -1.18 -8.87
CA PRO A 225 18.55 -2.23 -7.97
C PRO A 225 17.02 -2.39 -7.99
N GLY A 226 16.29 -1.29 -8.25
CA GLY A 226 14.84 -1.29 -8.38
C GLY A 226 14.32 -2.18 -9.51
N ALA A 227 15.03 -2.31 -10.63
CA ALA A 227 14.64 -3.18 -11.74
C ALA A 227 14.58 -4.65 -11.29
N HIS A 228 15.61 -5.11 -10.56
CA HIS A 228 15.64 -6.47 -9.98
C HIS A 228 14.57 -6.68 -8.91
N THR A 229 14.24 -5.61 -8.14
CA THR A 229 13.13 -5.67 -7.19
C THR A 229 11.81 -5.97 -7.90
N PHE A 230 11.54 -5.27 -8.99
CA PHE A 230 10.28 -5.44 -9.75
C PHE A 230 10.23 -6.77 -10.49
N LEU A 231 11.32 -7.23 -11.09
CA LEU A 231 11.41 -8.58 -11.68
C LEU A 231 11.18 -9.66 -10.63
N GLY A 232 11.81 -9.54 -9.47
CA GLY A 232 11.58 -10.44 -8.34
C GLY A 232 10.09 -10.45 -7.90
N ASP A 233 9.42 -9.31 -7.90
CA ASP A 233 7.99 -9.23 -7.58
C ASP A 233 7.12 -9.96 -8.61
N VAL A 234 7.46 -9.91 -9.92
CA VAL A 234 6.75 -10.68 -10.96
C VAL A 234 6.99 -12.17 -10.77
N TYR A 235 8.24 -12.61 -10.58
CA TYR A 235 8.54 -14.03 -10.34
C TYR A 235 7.86 -14.55 -9.07
N ARG A 236 7.82 -13.75 -8.01
CA ARG A 236 7.08 -14.10 -6.80
C ARG A 236 5.58 -14.23 -7.07
N ALA A 237 5.00 -13.34 -7.89
CA ALA A 237 3.61 -13.40 -8.30
C ALA A 237 3.29 -14.66 -9.12
N GLN A 238 4.23 -15.08 -9.99
CA GLN A 238 4.17 -16.34 -10.74
C GLN A 238 4.43 -17.57 -9.85
N ARG A 239 4.68 -17.40 -8.55
CA ARG A 239 5.10 -18.45 -7.60
C ARG A 239 6.47 -19.09 -7.93
N ASN A 240 7.26 -18.47 -8.77
CA ASN A 240 8.64 -18.85 -8.99
C ASN A 240 9.52 -18.18 -7.92
N LEU A 241 9.38 -18.69 -6.70
CA LEU A 241 9.94 -18.06 -5.50
C LEU A 241 11.47 -18.13 -5.49
N GLU A 242 12.06 -19.15 -6.12
CA GLU A 242 13.52 -19.26 -6.24
C GLU A 242 14.07 -18.16 -7.15
N LYS A 243 13.49 -17.97 -8.33
CA LYS A 243 13.90 -16.85 -9.21
C LYS A 243 13.65 -15.49 -8.56
N ALA A 244 12.55 -15.33 -7.84
CA ALA A 244 12.31 -14.11 -7.09
C ALA A 244 13.43 -13.83 -6.09
N ARG A 245 13.85 -14.85 -5.33
CA ARG A 245 14.95 -14.78 -4.37
C ARG A 245 16.27 -14.40 -5.04
N GLU A 246 16.55 -14.97 -6.21
CA GLU A 246 17.74 -14.66 -7.00
C GLU A 246 17.78 -13.21 -7.46
N GLU A 247 16.66 -12.70 -8.01
CA GLU A 247 16.57 -11.30 -8.44
C GLU A 247 16.73 -10.33 -7.26
N TYR A 248 16.10 -10.59 -6.12
CA TYR A 248 16.30 -9.77 -4.92
C TYR A 248 17.76 -9.83 -4.42
N ALA A 249 18.44 -10.98 -4.54
CA ALA A 249 19.82 -11.09 -4.18
C ALA A 249 20.75 -10.30 -5.12
N ARG A 250 20.46 -10.31 -6.43
CA ARG A 250 21.19 -9.50 -7.43
C ARG A 250 21.04 -8.01 -7.15
N GLY A 251 19.80 -7.54 -6.95
CA GLY A 251 19.57 -6.15 -6.57
C GLY A 251 20.31 -5.75 -5.30
N HIS A 252 20.34 -6.63 -4.29
CA HIS A 252 21.09 -6.39 -3.05
C HIS A 252 22.60 -6.32 -3.27
N GLN A 253 23.16 -7.09 -4.21
CA GLN A 253 24.59 -6.98 -4.59
C GLN A 253 24.90 -5.61 -5.22
N LEU A 254 23.99 -5.06 -6.02
CA LEU A 254 24.13 -3.72 -6.61
C LEU A 254 24.04 -2.61 -5.55
N ASN A 255 23.17 -2.78 -4.55
CA ASN A 255 23.05 -1.84 -3.42
C ASN A 255 22.88 -2.57 -2.08
N PRO A 256 23.99 -2.91 -1.39
CA PRO A 256 23.94 -3.62 -0.11
C PRO A 256 23.30 -2.81 1.04
N ARG A 257 23.14 -1.50 0.87
CA ARG A 257 22.49 -0.62 1.87
C ARG A 257 20.97 -0.53 1.69
N ASP A 258 20.44 -1.09 0.62
CA ASP A 258 19.02 -1.10 0.35
C ASP A 258 18.33 -2.22 1.14
N ALA A 259 17.75 -1.84 2.27
CA ALA A 259 17.07 -2.76 3.18
C ALA A 259 15.86 -3.47 2.53
N ILE A 260 15.21 -2.85 1.53
CA ILE A 260 14.01 -3.43 0.91
C ILE A 260 14.29 -4.75 0.19
N LEU A 261 15.46 -4.90 -0.41
CA LEU A 261 15.84 -6.11 -1.13
C LEU A 261 15.99 -7.31 -0.18
N LEU A 262 16.49 -7.06 1.03
CA LEU A 262 16.49 -8.05 2.12
C LEU A 262 15.05 -8.39 2.55
N VAL A 263 14.19 -7.39 2.72
CA VAL A 263 12.77 -7.61 3.04
C VAL A 263 12.08 -8.46 1.98
N LYS A 264 12.28 -8.15 0.71
CA LYS A 264 11.69 -8.90 -0.42
C LYS A 264 12.21 -10.33 -0.49
N ARG A 265 13.50 -10.54 -0.25
CA ARG A 265 14.09 -11.88 -0.14
C ARG A 265 13.52 -12.65 1.06
N GLY A 266 13.34 -11.98 2.19
CA GLY A 266 12.63 -12.51 3.36
C GLY A 266 11.19 -12.92 3.05
N HIS A 267 10.46 -12.16 2.21
CA HIS A 267 9.12 -12.57 1.75
C HIS A 267 9.18 -13.86 0.93
N ALA A 268 10.12 -13.99 -0.01
CA ALA A 268 10.29 -15.21 -0.79
C ALA A 268 10.63 -16.40 0.10
N ASN A 269 11.58 -16.23 1.04
CA ASN A 269 11.94 -17.26 2.02
C ASN A 269 10.77 -17.65 2.93
N THR A 270 9.94 -16.69 3.37
CA THR A 270 8.73 -16.97 4.16
C THR A 270 7.75 -17.84 3.37
N LEU A 271 7.50 -17.52 2.11
CA LEU A 271 6.59 -18.25 1.25
C LEU A 271 7.13 -19.64 0.85
N LEU A 272 8.45 -19.82 0.81
CA LEU A 272 9.13 -21.12 0.64
C LEU A 272 9.09 -21.99 1.90
N GLY A 273 8.74 -21.45 3.06
CA GLY A 273 8.83 -22.14 4.34
C GLY A 273 10.24 -22.10 4.96
N ASN A 274 11.18 -21.38 4.37
CA ASN A 274 12.53 -21.20 4.87
C ASN A 274 12.57 -20.17 6.01
N TYR A 275 11.86 -20.43 7.10
CA TYR A 275 11.60 -19.45 8.17
C TYR A 275 12.85 -18.92 8.86
N ALA A 276 13.89 -19.75 9.04
CA ALA A 276 15.17 -19.29 9.62
C ALA A 276 15.85 -18.25 8.70
N ALA A 277 15.92 -18.51 7.40
CA ALA A 277 16.47 -17.58 6.42
C ALA A 277 15.63 -16.30 6.31
N ALA A 278 14.30 -16.43 6.35
CA ALA A 278 13.38 -15.28 6.33
C ALA A 278 13.62 -14.35 7.54
N ARG A 279 13.76 -14.92 8.76
CA ARG A 279 14.08 -14.15 9.96
C ARG A 279 15.43 -13.42 9.84
N ALA A 280 16.46 -14.11 9.35
CA ALA A 280 17.78 -13.52 9.14
C ALA A 280 17.75 -12.36 8.14
N ASP A 281 16.99 -12.49 7.04
CA ASP A 281 16.79 -11.42 6.07
C ASP A 281 16.09 -10.20 6.69
N TYR A 282 15.01 -10.41 7.47
CA TYR A 282 14.31 -9.29 8.14
C TYR A 282 15.17 -8.67 9.24
N ASP A 283 15.89 -9.45 10.04
CA ASP A 283 16.80 -8.93 11.07
C ASP A 283 17.91 -8.07 10.42
N SER A 284 18.45 -8.51 9.30
CA SER A 284 19.43 -7.73 8.52
C SER A 284 18.81 -6.44 7.95
N ALA A 285 17.60 -6.52 7.40
CA ALA A 285 16.89 -5.35 6.89
C ALA A 285 16.60 -4.32 8.01
N ILE A 286 16.18 -4.78 9.18
CA ILE A 286 15.95 -3.94 10.36
C ILE A 286 17.27 -3.32 10.85
N ALA A 287 18.39 -4.06 10.79
CA ALA A 287 19.68 -3.55 11.24
C ALA A 287 20.17 -2.38 10.36
N VAL A 288 20.07 -2.51 9.02
CA VAL A 288 20.59 -1.50 8.07
C VAL A 288 19.56 -0.41 7.74
N GLY A 289 18.28 -0.64 7.94
CA GLY A 289 17.20 0.29 7.61
C GLY A 289 17.23 1.58 8.44
N ARG A 290 16.66 2.64 7.91
CA ARG A 290 16.39 3.91 8.62
C ARG A 290 15.28 3.70 9.66
N ALA A 291 15.10 4.60 10.59
CA ALA A 291 14.15 4.45 11.71
C ALA A 291 12.71 4.09 11.26
N ASN A 292 12.17 4.81 10.26
CA ASN A 292 10.86 4.52 9.68
C ASN A 292 10.80 3.18 8.93
N GLU A 293 11.88 2.77 8.28
CA GLU A 293 12.01 1.48 7.60
C GLU A 293 12.05 0.34 8.62
N LYS A 294 12.82 0.47 9.71
CA LYS A 294 12.84 -0.50 10.80
C LYS A 294 11.45 -0.77 11.36
N ALA A 295 10.69 0.29 11.65
CA ALA A 295 9.32 0.15 12.15
C ALA A 295 8.35 -0.46 11.11
N ALA A 296 8.59 -0.22 9.82
CA ALA A 296 7.80 -0.80 8.73
C ALA A 296 8.13 -2.28 8.47
N TYR A 297 9.38 -2.71 8.69
CA TYR A 297 9.84 -4.07 8.41
C TYR A 297 9.65 -5.04 9.57
N ALA A 298 9.68 -4.56 10.81
CA ALA A 298 9.50 -5.37 12.00
C ALA A 298 8.22 -6.24 12.00
N PRO A 299 7.05 -5.79 11.50
CA PRO A 299 5.87 -6.64 11.41
C PRO A 299 6.07 -7.87 10.51
N PHE A 300 6.86 -7.77 9.43
CA PHE A 300 7.08 -8.92 8.54
C PHE A 300 7.87 -10.04 9.22
N ARG A 301 8.80 -9.67 10.13
CA ARG A 301 9.49 -10.64 10.96
C ARG A 301 8.52 -11.40 11.87
N ALA A 302 7.59 -10.68 12.50
CA ALA A 302 6.55 -11.28 13.34
C ALA A 302 5.62 -12.20 12.54
N TYR A 303 5.32 -11.87 11.27
CA TYR A 303 4.47 -12.73 10.43
C TYR A 303 5.11 -14.09 10.16
N VAL A 304 6.45 -14.22 10.18
CA VAL A 304 7.12 -15.53 10.05
C VAL A 304 6.64 -16.50 11.13
N SER A 305 6.44 -16.02 12.36
CA SER A 305 5.87 -16.83 13.45
C SER A 305 4.44 -17.28 13.14
N ALA A 306 3.61 -16.39 12.58
CA ALA A 306 2.25 -16.76 12.18
C ALA A 306 2.24 -17.80 11.04
N TYR A 307 3.13 -17.67 10.04
CA TYR A 307 3.30 -18.68 8.97
C TYR A 307 3.81 -20.03 9.50
N ALA A 308 4.64 -20.01 10.53
CA ALA A 308 5.12 -21.21 11.20
C ALA A 308 4.05 -21.92 12.06
N GLY A 309 2.87 -21.29 12.23
CA GLY A 309 1.80 -21.82 13.09
C GLY A 309 1.95 -21.42 14.57
N GLU A 310 2.71 -20.38 14.85
CA GLU A 310 3.01 -19.84 16.19
C GLU A 310 2.38 -18.44 16.37
N PRO A 311 1.03 -18.29 16.33
CA PRO A 311 0.39 -16.97 16.36
C PRO A 311 0.63 -16.22 17.67
N GLY A 312 0.84 -16.92 18.79
CA GLY A 312 1.21 -16.31 20.09
C GLY A 312 2.56 -15.59 20.00
N ALA A 313 3.57 -16.23 19.42
CA ALA A 313 4.88 -15.61 19.23
C ALA A 313 4.79 -14.38 18.31
N ALA A 314 3.95 -14.41 17.27
CA ALA A 314 3.71 -13.26 16.42
C ALA A 314 3.08 -12.08 17.19
N ILE A 315 2.11 -12.36 18.08
CA ILE A 315 1.51 -11.35 18.96
C ILE A 315 2.59 -10.72 19.87
N ASP A 316 3.44 -11.53 20.48
CA ASP A 316 4.50 -11.05 21.39
C ASP A 316 5.51 -10.17 20.66
N GLU A 317 5.90 -10.55 19.43
CA GLU A 317 6.81 -9.75 18.60
C GLU A 317 6.20 -8.39 18.21
N LEU A 318 4.92 -8.37 17.84
CA LEU A 318 4.20 -7.13 17.52
C LEU A 318 4.00 -6.24 18.75
N ASN A 319 3.72 -6.81 19.92
CA ASN A 319 3.61 -6.06 21.17
C ASN A 319 4.96 -5.44 21.58
N ARG A 320 6.09 -6.14 21.38
CA ARG A 320 7.42 -5.55 21.57
C ARG A 320 7.66 -4.37 20.67
N LEU A 321 7.23 -4.43 19.39
CA LEU A 321 7.31 -3.29 18.49
C LEU A 321 6.47 -2.11 19.01
N VAL A 322 5.23 -2.34 19.47
CA VAL A 322 4.37 -1.30 20.05
C VAL A 322 5.05 -0.59 21.21
N ALA A 323 5.71 -1.38 22.10
CA ALA A 323 6.39 -0.85 23.27
C ALA A 323 7.67 -0.06 22.96
N SER A 324 8.37 -0.41 21.88
CA SER A 324 9.69 0.16 21.55
C SER A 324 9.65 1.28 20.53
N VAL A 325 8.59 1.43 19.73
CA VAL A 325 8.58 2.29 18.55
C VAL A 325 8.77 3.78 18.85
N ASP A 326 8.34 4.26 20.04
CA ASP A 326 8.55 5.66 20.44
C ASP A 326 10.05 5.99 20.60
N GLY A 327 10.87 5.02 21.01
CA GLY A 327 12.31 5.14 21.15
C GLY A 327 13.10 4.93 19.84
N MET A 328 12.44 4.55 18.74
CA MET A 328 13.13 4.23 17.48
C MET A 328 13.45 5.46 16.63
N GLY A 329 13.03 6.66 17.03
CA GLY A 329 13.22 7.89 16.24
C GLY A 329 12.39 7.94 14.96
N VAL A 330 11.28 7.20 14.88
CA VAL A 330 10.36 7.25 13.73
C VAL A 330 9.62 8.57 13.68
N PRO A 331 9.48 9.18 12.51
CA PRO A 331 8.73 10.44 12.36
C PRO A 331 7.27 10.37 12.78
N ASP A 332 6.63 9.21 12.61
CA ASP A 332 5.23 8.97 13.03
C ASP A 332 5.11 7.62 13.74
N PRO A 333 5.45 7.56 15.04
CA PRO A 333 5.33 6.32 15.82
C PRO A 333 3.87 5.84 15.95
N LYS A 334 2.88 6.74 15.86
CA LYS A 334 1.46 6.37 15.93
C LYS A 334 1.03 5.51 14.76
N ALA A 335 1.48 5.84 13.55
CA ALA A 335 1.20 5.02 12.36
C ALA A 335 1.73 3.58 12.53
N ALA A 336 2.94 3.43 13.05
CA ALA A 336 3.52 2.12 13.34
C ALA A 336 2.76 1.37 14.44
N LYS A 337 2.38 2.06 15.54
CA LYS A 337 1.55 1.47 16.61
C LYS A 337 0.20 0.99 16.09
N VAL A 338 -0.49 1.83 15.34
CA VAL A 338 -1.78 1.46 14.72
C VAL A 338 -1.60 0.25 13.81
N ALA A 339 -0.50 0.15 13.03
CA ALA A 339 -0.21 -1.02 12.20
C ALA A 339 0.00 -2.28 13.04
N ALA A 340 0.86 -2.22 14.05
CA ALA A 340 1.17 -3.36 14.90
C ALA A 340 -0.06 -3.83 15.70
N LEU A 341 -0.76 -2.91 16.39
CA LEU A 341 -1.95 -3.23 17.19
C LEU A 341 -3.08 -3.84 16.37
N SER A 342 -3.30 -3.38 15.13
CA SER A 342 -4.29 -4.00 14.27
C SER A 342 -3.90 -5.39 13.82
N ASN A 343 -2.60 -5.65 13.60
CA ASN A 343 -2.15 -6.99 13.29
C ASN A 343 -2.30 -7.91 14.51
N VAL A 344 -2.03 -7.42 15.71
CA VAL A 344 -2.33 -8.15 16.97
C VAL A 344 -3.83 -8.47 17.05
N ALA A 345 -4.70 -7.47 16.81
CA ALA A 345 -6.14 -7.66 16.82
C ALA A 345 -6.60 -8.71 15.79
N VAL A 346 -6.09 -8.65 14.54
CA VAL A 346 -6.40 -9.66 13.51
C VAL A 346 -6.01 -11.06 13.95
N ILE A 347 -4.78 -11.25 14.48
CA ILE A 347 -4.31 -12.57 14.95
C ILE A 347 -5.16 -13.04 16.12
N ALA A 348 -5.36 -12.19 17.12
CA ALA A 348 -6.04 -12.52 18.36
C ALA A 348 -7.53 -12.86 18.13
N ILE A 349 -8.23 -12.08 17.30
CA ILE A 349 -9.64 -12.34 16.95
C ILE A 349 -9.74 -13.64 16.14
N HIS A 350 -8.86 -13.87 15.18
CA HIS A 350 -8.83 -15.11 14.40
C HIS A 350 -8.65 -16.34 15.32
N THR A 351 -7.68 -16.29 16.22
CA THR A 351 -7.33 -17.39 17.11
C THR A 351 -8.18 -17.47 18.38
N ARG A 352 -9.14 -16.56 18.56
CA ARG A 352 -9.96 -16.43 19.80
C ARG A 352 -9.13 -16.19 21.06
N ASN A 353 -8.00 -15.52 20.95
CA ASN A 353 -7.18 -15.12 22.09
C ASN A 353 -7.78 -13.87 22.73
N GLN A 354 -8.72 -14.06 23.67
CA GLN A 354 -9.46 -12.98 24.32
C GLN A 354 -8.55 -11.95 25.01
N PRO A 355 -7.58 -12.32 25.86
CA PRO A 355 -6.72 -11.31 26.51
C PRO A 355 -5.98 -10.41 25.49
N ALA A 356 -5.42 -11.01 24.45
CA ALA A 356 -4.68 -10.27 23.43
C ALA A 356 -5.60 -9.38 22.59
N ALA A 357 -6.80 -9.84 22.23
CA ALA A 357 -7.77 -9.05 21.47
C ALA A 357 -8.21 -7.81 22.28
N GLU A 358 -8.63 -8.00 23.53
CA GLU A 358 -9.08 -6.90 24.39
C GLU A 358 -7.97 -5.89 24.68
N GLN A 359 -6.75 -6.37 24.95
CA GLN A 359 -5.60 -5.50 25.15
C GLN A 359 -5.26 -4.69 23.89
N ALA A 360 -5.25 -5.31 22.73
CA ALA A 360 -4.95 -4.62 21.46
C ALA A 360 -6.00 -3.55 21.16
N LEU A 361 -7.29 -3.85 21.30
CA LEU A 361 -8.38 -2.92 21.05
C LEU A 361 -8.36 -1.74 22.03
N LYS A 362 -8.10 -2.01 23.31
CA LYS A 362 -7.95 -0.98 24.35
C LYS A 362 -6.82 0.01 24.02
N GLN A 363 -5.72 -0.46 23.44
CA GLN A 363 -4.60 0.41 23.04
C GLN A 363 -4.83 1.09 21.68
N LEU A 364 -5.51 0.43 20.75
CA LEU A 364 -5.72 0.92 19.39
C LEU A 364 -6.59 2.18 19.34
N GLY A 365 -7.70 2.20 20.10
CA GLY A 365 -8.66 3.30 20.10
C GLY A 365 -8.02 4.67 20.38
N PRO A 366 -7.28 4.84 21.48
CA PRO A 366 -6.61 6.12 21.79
C PRO A 366 -5.64 6.57 20.69
N VAL A 367 -4.89 5.65 20.07
CA VAL A 367 -3.93 6.01 19.01
C VAL A 367 -4.66 6.45 17.74
N LEU A 368 -5.77 5.80 17.37
CA LEU A 368 -6.62 6.22 16.25
C LEU A 368 -7.22 7.62 16.51
N THR A 369 -7.66 7.88 17.73
CA THR A 369 -8.18 9.19 18.15
C THR A 369 -7.10 10.27 18.01
N GLN A 370 -5.89 10.03 18.53
CA GLN A 370 -4.79 10.98 18.40
C GLN A 370 -4.44 11.30 16.94
N GLN A 371 -4.41 10.29 16.07
CA GLN A 371 -4.21 10.52 14.63
C GLN A 371 -5.32 11.36 14.01
N ALA A 372 -6.56 11.14 14.42
CA ALA A 372 -7.72 11.89 13.95
C ALA A 372 -7.68 13.37 14.42
N ASP A 373 -7.26 13.60 15.67
CA ASP A 373 -7.08 14.95 16.22
C ASP A 373 -5.97 15.72 15.48
N GLU A 374 -4.83 15.10 15.24
CA GLU A 374 -3.73 15.68 14.48
C GLU A 374 -4.10 15.97 13.02
N ALA A 375 -4.82 15.06 12.38
CA ALA A 375 -5.29 15.28 11.02
C ALA A 375 -6.20 16.50 10.93
N ALA A 376 -7.01 16.77 11.98
CA ALA A 376 -8.02 17.82 12.00
C ALA A 376 -8.90 17.81 10.72
N ASN A 377 -9.15 16.61 10.19
CA ASN A 377 -9.92 16.38 8.98
C ASN A 377 -11.13 15.49 9.31
N PRO A 378 -12.36 15.97 9.10
CA PRO A 378 -13.57 15.21 9.47
C PRO A 378 -13.70 13.88 8.75
N ALA A 379 -13.29 13.77 7.48
CA ALA A 379 -13.37 12.52 6.74
C ALA A 379 -12.32 11.51 7.27
N PHE A 380 -11.12 11.98 7.59
CA PHE A 380 -10.09 11.14 8.22
C PHE A 380 -10.57 10.61 9.59
N ARG A 381 -11.17 11.48 10.42
CA ARG A 381 -11.75 11.09 11.71
C ARG A 381 -12.80 9.99 11.54
N ARG A 382 -13.76 10.18 10.64
CA ARG A 382 -14.79 9.16 10.36
C ARG A 382 -14.17 7.82 9.97
N GLY A 383 -13.09 7.84 9.17
CA GLY A 383 -12.34 6.63 8.80
C GLY A 383 -11.69 5.92 9.99
N GLN A 384 -11.12 6.68 10.94
CA GLN A 384 -10.53 6.11 12.16
C GLN A 384 -11.60 5.53 13.10
N ASP A 385 -12.72 6.25 13.28
CA ASP A 385 -13.85 5.79 14.09
C ASP A 385 -14.49 4.54 13.46
N ALA A 386 -14.64 4.48 12.14
CA ALA A 386 -15.11 3.30 11.43
C ALA A 386 -14.14 2.11 11.53
N THR A 387 -12.84 2.37 11.57
CA THR A 387 -11.82 1.33 11.81
C THR A 387 -11.98 0.72 13.21
N MET A 388 -12.19 1.56 14.22
CA MET A 388 -12.41 1.05 15.58
C MET A 388 -13.72 0.26 15.66
N ALA A 389 -14.82 0.80 15.11
CA ALA A 389 -16.12 0.12 15.06
C ALA A 389 -16.02 -1.26 14.34
N TYR A 390 -15.21 -1.34 13.27
CA TYR A 390 -14.99 -2.61 12.57
C TYR A 390 -14.33 -3.67 13.49
N PHE A 391 -13.31 -3.30 14.23
CA PHE A 391 -12.63 -4.25 15.13
C PHE A 391 -13.49 -4.63 16.33
N ASP A 392 -14.16 -3.66 16.95
CA ASP A 392 -15.09 -3.91 18.06
C ASP A 392 -16.22 -4.85 17.63
N GLY A 393 -16.80 -4.58 16.45
CA GLY A 393 -17.84 -5.41 15.86
C GLY A 393 -17.36 -6.81 15.51
N TRP A 394 -16.16 -6.94 14.93
CA TRP A 394 -15.60 -8.25 14.59
C TRP A 394 -15.32 -9.09 15.84
N TRP A 395 -14.78 -8.46 16.90
CA TRP A 395 -14.57 -9.13 18.17
C TRP A 395 -15.90 -9.54 18.84
N ALA A 396 -16.92 -8.67 18.82
CA ALA A 396 -18.25 -8.99 19.32
C ALA A 396 -18.86 -10.18 18.55
N ALA A 397 -18.82 -10.16 17.22
CA ALA A 397 -19.30 -11.28 16.41
C ALA A 397 -18.57 -12.59 16.73
N ARG A 398 -17.25 -12.52 16.94
CA ARG A 398 -16.42 -13.69 17.24
C ARG A 398 -16.74 -14.32 18.58
N ARG A 399 -17.27 -13.54 19.54
CA ARG A 399 -17.74 -14.01 20.86
C ARG A 399 -19.21 -14.44 20.87
N GLY A 400 -19.92 -14.27 19.75
CA GLY A 400 -21.34 -14.59 19.65
C GLY A 400 -22.29 -13.44 20.04
N ASP A 401 -21.76 -12.26 20.36
CA ASP A 401 -22.57 -11.06 20.60
C ASP A 401 -22.94 -10.38 19.27
N TYR A 402 -23.86 -11.01 18.57
CA TYR A 402 -24.26 -10.57 17.22
C TYR A 402 -25.03 -9.25 17.24
N ALA A 403 -25.72 -8.92 18.34
CA ALA A 403 -26.44 -7.66 18.49
C ALA A 403 -25.46 -6.48 18.58
N ALA A 404 -24.44 -6.59 19.45
CA ALA A 404 -23.39 -5.58 19.52
C ALA A 404 -22.59 -5.48 18.21
N ALA A 405 -22.33 -6.60 17.54
CA ALA A 405 -21.65 -6.60 16.25
C ALA A 405 -22.45 -5.86 15.17
N GLN A 406 -23.78 -6.08 15.11
CA GLN A 406 -24.64 -5.38 14.15
C GLN A 406 -24.69 -3.87 14.42
N GLN A 407 -24.78 -3.45 15.70
CA GLN A 407 -24.70 -2.04 16.05
C GLN A 407 -23.41 -1.37 15.51
N GLN A 408 -22.28 -2.08 15.53
CA GLN A 408 -21.04 -1.56 14.96
C GLN A 408 -21.07 -1.51 13.42
N ALA A 409 -21.69 -2.47 12.75
CA ALA A 409 -21.89 -2.42 11.29
C ALA A 409 -22.75 -1.21 10.88
N ASP A 410 -23.86 -0.98 11.59
CA ASP A 410 -24.74 0.18 11.39
C ASP A 410 -23.99 1.50 11.65
N ARG A 411 -23.14 1.53 12.69
CA ARG A 411 -22.29 2.68 13.00
C ARG A 411 -21.28 2.97 11.88
N ILE A 412 -20.65 1.94 11.30
CA ILE A 412 -19.74 2.12 10.15
C ILE A 412 -20.50 2.78 8.99
N ALA A 413 -21.72 2.29 8.66
CA ALA A 413 -22.54 2.86 7.59
C ALA A 413 -22.86 4.34 7.84
N GLN A 414 -23.24 4.70 9.07
CA GLN A 414 -23.55 6.07 9.46
C GLN A 414 -22.32 6.99 9.38
N LEU A 415 -21.18 6.55 9.94
CA LEU A 415 -19.95 7.31 9.94
C LEU A 415 -19.47 7.63 8.51
N LEU A 416 -19.56 6.66 7.61
CA LEU A 416 -19.04 6.78 6.25
C LEU A 416 -20.10 7.31 5.25
N ALA A 417 -21.34 7.52 5.66
CA ALA A 417 -22.39 8.04 4.78
C ALA A 417 -22.01 9.32 4.01
N PRO A 418 -21.37 10.33 4.64
CA PRO A 418 -20.98 11.56 3.96
C PRO A 418 -19.85 11.40 2.93
N ASP A 419 -19.08 10.32 2.99
CA ASP A 419 -17.90 10.15 2.13
C ASP A 419 -18.32 9.86 0.69
N LYS A 420 -17.55 10.41 -0.27
CA LYS A 420 -17.79 10.22 -1.71
C LYS A 420 -16.91 9.12 -2.29
N ASN A 421 -16.47 8.18 -1.45
CA ASN A 421 -15.76 7.00 -1.87
C ASN A 421 -16.76 5.90 -2.26
N PRO A 422 -16.76 5.40 -3.51
CA PRO A 422 -17.69 4.36 -3.95
C PRO A 422 -17.51 3.02 -3.20
N ARG A 423 -16.37 2.84 -2.55
CA ARG A 423 -16.02 1.63 -1.77
C ARG A 423 -16.19 1.82 -0.26
N LYS A 424 -16.79 2.91 0.18
CA LYS A 424 -16.89 3.28 1.60
C LYS A 424 -17.55 2.24 2.49
N LEU A 425 -18.46 1.44 1.96
CA LEU A 425 -19.20 0.42 2.72
C LEU A 425 -18.53 -0.96 2.75
N GLU A 426 -17.36 -1.16 2.10
CA GLU A 426 -16.64 -2.44 2.18
C GLU A 426 -16.42 -2.94 3.62
N PRO A 427 -15.98 -2.10 4.59
CA PRO A 427 -15.80 -2.55 5.97
C PRO A 427 -17.10 -3.00 6.65
N MET A 428 -18.21 -2.32 6.37
CA MET A 428 -19.53 -2.72 6.88
C MET A 428 -19.91 -4.10 6.32
N HIS A 429 -19.83 -4.28 5.01
CA HIS A 429 -20.14 -5.57 4.39
C HIS A 429 -19.22 -6.71 4.87
N GLN A 430 -17.93 -6.44 5.11
CA GLN A 430 -17.04 -7.43 5.71
C GLN A 430 -17.52 -7.85 7.10
N LEU A 431 -17.91 -6.90 7.94
CA LEU A 431 -18.40 -7.17 9.28
C LEU A 431 -19.72 -7.93 9.27
N GLU A 432 -20.68 -7.52 8.44
CA GLU A 432 -21.96 -8.24 8.26
C GLU A 432 -21.73 -9.66 7.74
N GLY A 433 -20.77 -9.82 6.83
CA GLY A 433 -20.35 -11.14 6.36
C GLY A 433 -19.79 -12.01 7.48
N PHE A 434 -19.01 -11.48 8.41
CA PHE A 434 -18.52 -12.22 9.57
C PHE A 434 -19.64 -12.56 10.55
N ILE A 435 -20.56 -11.62 10.80
CA ILE A 435 -21.74 -11.87 11.65
C ILE A 435 -22.53 -13.05 11.10
N ALA A 436 -22.90 -12.99 9.82
CA ALA A 436 -23.67 -14.05 9.15
C ALA A 436 -22.90 -15.39 9.14
N LEU A 437 -21.59 -15.36 8.86
CA LEU A 437 -20.73 -16.55 8.85
C LEU A 437 -20.72 -17.26 10.21
N TYR A 438 -20.54 -16.49 11.30
CA TYR A 438 -20.49 -17.06 12.65
C TYR A 438 -21.85 -17.50 13.18
N GLN A 439 -22.95 -17.01 12.59
CA GLN A 439 -24.31 -17.51 12.80
C GLN A 439 -24.65 -18.77 11.97
N GLY A 440 -23.75 -19.21 11.07
CA GLY A 440 -24.04 -20.31 10.13
C GLY A 440 -24.96 -19.92 8.96
N LYS A 441 -25.23 -18.63 8.76
CA LYS A 441 -26.03 -18.08 7.64
C LYS A 441 -25.15 -17.90 6.41
N TYR A 442 -24.71 -19.02 5.85
CA TYR A 442 -23.66 -19.03 4.82
C TYR A 442 -24.02 -18.29 3.53
N GLY A 443 -25.28 -18.32 3.10
CA GLY A 443 -25.74 -17.58 1.92
C GLY A 443 -25.63 -16.07 2.09
N ASP A 444 -26.10 -15.55 3.25
CA ASP A 444 -26.00 -14.14 3.59
C ASP A 444 -24.53 -13.72 3.74
N ALA A 445 -23.73 -14.55 4.42
CA ALA A 445 -22.31 -14.32 4.58
C ALA A 445 -21.59 -14.18 3.23
N ALA A 446 -21.84 -15.08 2.28
CA ALA A 446 -21.26 -15.01 0.94
C ALA A 446 -21.71 -13.75 0.18
N THR A 447 -22.97 -13.32 0.36
CA THR A 447 -23.51 -12.10 -0.27
C THR A 447 -22.80 -10.86 0.21
N HIS A 448 -22.61 -10.72 1.53
CA HIS A 448 -21.91 -9.57 2.12
C HIS A 448 -20.40 -9.61 1.82
N LEU A 449 -19.73 -10.75 1.98
CA LEU A 449 -18.28 -10.87 1.75
C LEU A 449 -17.86 -10.58 0.30
N ARG A 450 -18.74 -10.82 -0.70
CA ARG A 450 -18.50 -10.40 -2.10
C ARG A 450 -18.44 -8.88 -2.28
N GLN A 451 -19.11 -8.13 -1.41
CA GLN A 451 -19.11 -6.66 -1.41
C GLN A 451 -17.98 -6.08 -0.53
N GLY A 452 -17.22 -6.94 0.14
CA GLY A 452 -16.01 -6.57 0.86
C GLY A 452 -14.82 -6.35 -0.08
N ASN A 453 -13.61 -6.21 0.50
CA ASN A 453 -12.39 -6.01 -0.28
C ASN A 453 -11.99 -7.30 -1.03
N PRO A 454 -12.10 -7.38 -2.36
CA PRO A 454 -11.80 -8.59 -3.13
C PRO A 454 -10.31 -8.93 -3.18
N PHE A 455 -9.43 -7.98 -2.80
CA PHE A 455 -7.98 -8.15 -2.83
C PHE A 455 -7.40 -8.59 -1.48
N ASP A 456 -8.21 -8.62 -0.42
CA ASP A 456 -7.79 -9.12 0.88
C ASP A 456 -7.91 -10.65 0.90
N PRO A 457 -6.79 -11.40 1.02
CA PRO A 457 -6.83 -12.86 1.00
C PRO A 457 -7.58 -13.44 2.20
N TYR A 458 -7.63 -12.74 3.33
CA TYR A 458 -8.40 -13.17 4.48
C TYR A 458 -9.91 -13.08 4.23
N ILE A 459 -10.36 -11.97 3.64
CA ILE A 459 -11.77 -11.79 3.26
C ILE A 459 -12.17 -12.80 2.18
N LYS A 460 -11.33 -13.00 1.17
CA LYS A 460 -11.55 -14.03 0.13
C LYS A 460 -11.61 -15.44 0.71
N TYR A 461 -10.77 -15.75 1.69
CA TYR A 461 -10.84 -17.02 2.41
C TYR A 461 -12.17 -17.18 3.16
N GLN A 462 -12.63 -16.15 3.88
CA GLN A 462 -13.93 -16.22 4.56
C GLN A 462 -15.10 -16.34 3.57
N LEU A 463 -15.00 -15.72 2.40
CA LEU A 463 -15.95 -15.91 1.31
C LEU A 463 -15.93 -17.36 0.80
N ALA A 464 -14.74 -17.98 0.69
CA ALA A 464 -14.65 -19.39 0.30
C ALA A 464 -15.33 -20.29 1.34
N VAL A 465 -15.10 -20.05 2.64
CA VAL A 465 -15.76 -20.78 3.74
C VAL A 465 -17.28 -20.61 3.67
N ALA A 466 -17.76 -19.40 3.48
CA ALA A 466 -19.20 -19.12 3.35
C ALA A 466 -19.80 -19.81 2.12
N THR A 467 -19.09 -19.79 0.98
CA THR A 467 -19.52 -20.42 -0.27
C THR A 467 -19.59 -21.95 -0.15
N GLU A 468 -18.62 -22.55 0.56
CA GLU A 468 -18.59 -23.98 0.89
C GLU A 468 -19.77 -24.36 1.78
N GLY A 469 -20.00 -23.60 2.86
CA GLY A 469 -21.11 -23.81 3.79
C GLY A 469 -22.49 -23.63 3.14
N ALA A 470 -22.60 -22.79 2.12
CA ALA A 470 -23.80 -22.63 1.31
C ALA A 470 -24.01 -23.78 0.27
N GLY A 471 -23.12 -24.78 0.23
CA GLY A 471 -23.22 -25.95 -0.64
C GLY A 471 -22.60 -25.80 -2.03
N ASN A 472 -22.01 -24.63 -2.37
CA ASN A 472 -21.35 -24.43 -3.67
C ASN A 472 -19.85 -24.79 -3.59
N VAL A 473 -19.59 -26.09 -3.44
CA VAL A 473 -18.23 -26.64 -3.29
C VAL A 473 -17.31 -26.33 -4.48
N PRO A 474 -17.75 -26.40 -5.76
CA PRO A 474 -16.88 -26.07 -6.88
C PRO A 474 -16.36 -24.62 -6.84
N GLN A 475 -17.25 -23.66 -6.56
CA GLN A 475 -16.88 -22.26 -6.44
C GLN A 475 -16.00 -21.99 -5.21
N ALA A 476 -16.31 -22.63 -4.09
CA ALA A 476 -15.47 -22.53 -2.88
C ALA A 476 -14.04 -23.03 -3.15
N LYS A 477 -13.90 -24.16 -3.83
CA LYS A 477 -12.60 -24.71 -4.21
C LYS A 477 -11.80 -23.76 -5.12
N GLN A 478 -12.48 -23.06 -6.03
CA GLN A 478 -11.85 -22.02 -6.85
C GLN A 478 -11.33 -20.86 -5.98
N LEU A 479 -12.16 -20.36 -5.06
CA LEU A 479 -11.76 -19.27 -4.15
C LEU A 479 -10.60 -19.68 -3.24
N TYR A 480 -10.59 -20.92 -2.71
CA TYR A 480 -9.45 -21.45 -1.94
C TYR A 480 -8.16 -21.48 -2.77
N ARG A 481 -8.23 -21.87 -4.06
CA ARG A 481 -7.08 -21.82 -4.96
C ARG A 481 -6.55 -20.39 -5.14
N GLU A 482 -7.43 -19.43 -5.37
CA GLU A 482 -7.04 -18.02 -5.48
C GLU A 482 -6.37 -17.50 -4.20
N VAL A 483 -6.83 -17.94 -3.02
CA VAL A 483 -6.18 -17.62 -1.74
C VAL A 483 -4.83 -18.33 -1.65
N ALA A 484 -4.77 -19.63 -1.96
CA ALA A 484 -3.53 -20.43 -1.89
C ALA A 484 -2.42 -19.87 -2.81
N GLU A 485 -2.83 -19.27 -3.93
CA GLU A 485 -1.95 -18.63 -4.92
C GLU A 485 -1.56 -17.19 -4.55
N TYR A 486 -2.10 -16.64 -3.47
CA TYR A 486 -1.73 -15.31 -3.02
C TYR A 486 -0.24 -15.25 -2.64
N ASN A 487 0.42 -14.17 -3.00
CA ASN A 487 1.88 -14.10 -2.97
C ASN A 487 2.44 -12.87 -2.24
N PHE A 488 1.61 -12.19 -1.45
CA PHE A 488 2.04 -11.11 -0.57
C PHE A 488 2.15 -11.57 0.87
N ASN A 489 3.16 -11.03 1.57
CA ASN A 489 3.35 -11.27 2.98
C ASN A 489 2.45 -10.33 3.80
N VAL A 490 1.24 -10.79 4.13
CA VAL A 490 0.29 -10.09 5.00
C VAL A 490 -0.19 -11.03 6.10
N VAL A 491 -0.47 -10.48 7.29
CA VAL A 491 -0.83 -11.27 8.46
C VAL A 491 -2.10 -12.13 8.24
N GLY A 492 -3.11 -11.57 7.58
CA GLY A 492 -4.34 -12.30 7.29
C GLY A 492 -4.09 -13.55 6.44
N PHE A 493 -3.18 -13.46 5.45
CA PHE A 493 -2.81 -14.61 4.64
C PHE A 493 -2.02 -15.64 5.44
N ALA A 494 -1.10 -15.22 6.31
CA ALA A 494 -0.34 -16.13 7.16
C ALA A 494 -1.27 -17.05 7.98
N LEU A 495 -2.40 -16.51 8.45
CA LEU A 495 -3.36 -17.25 9.28
C LEU A 495 -4.19 -18.29 8.52
N VAL A 496 -4.42 -18.09 7.22
CA VAL A 496 -5.36 -18.93 6.44
C VAL A 496 -4.68 -19.72 5.33
N ARG A 497 -3.40 -19.45 5.03
CA ARG A 497 -2.69 -20.05 3.90
C ARG A 497 -2.71 -21.57 3.90
N LYS A 498 -2.35 -22.17 5.03
CA LYS A 498 -2.22 -23.64 5.14
C LYS A 498 -3.57 -24.33 4.89
N ASP A 499 -4.63 -23.81 5.50
CA ASP A 499 -5.97 -24.36 5.31
C ASP A 499 -6.48 -24.15 3.87
N ALA A 500 -6.25 -22.97 3.30
CA ALA A 500 -6.60 -22.68 1.91
C ALA A 500 -5.88 -23.63 0.92
N GLN A 501 -4.59 -23.92 1.12
CA GLN A 501 -3.83 -24.88 0.32
C GLN A 501 -4.41 -26.27 0.43
N GLN A 502 -4.73 -26.73 1.64
CA GLN A 502 -5.34 -28.04 1.87
C GLN A 502 -6.70 -28.16 1.18
N LYS A 503 -7.58 -27.17 1.33
CA LYS A 503 -8.93 -27.16 0.74
C LYS A 503 -8.92 -26.97 -0.78
N ALA A 504 -7.94 -26.28 -1.31
CA ALA A 504 -7.72 -26.17 -2.74
C ALA A 504 -7.32 -27.51 -3.38
N GLY A 505 -6.84 -28.47 -2.60
CA GLY A 505 -6.21 -29.69 -3.10
C GLY A 505 -4.83 -29.42 -3.72
N ALA A 506 -4.19 -28.33 -3.34
CA ALA A 506 -2.82 -28.03 -3.74
C ALA A 506 -1.87 -28.83 -2.82
N SER A 507 -0.95 -29.58 -3.42
CA SER A 507 0.18 -30.15 -2.66
C SER A 507 0.96 -28.98 -2.02
N THR A 508 1.18 -29.07 -0.72
CA THR A 508 2.11 -28.18 0.00
C THR A 508 3.48 -28.32 -0.63
N PRO A 509 4.20 -27.21 -0.95
CA PRO A 509 5.57 -27.30 -1.43
C PRO A 509 6.48 -27.92 -0.38
#